data_887819ab44ecbed8e806321d1d8bfd0c
#
_entry.id   887819ab44ecbed8e806321d1d8bfd0c
#
_cell.length_a   1.000
_cell.length_b   1.000
_cell.length_c   1.000
_cell.angle_alpha   90.00
_cell.angle_beta   90.00
_cell.angle_gamma   90.00
#
_symmetry.space_group_name_H-M   'P 1'
#
loop_
_entity.id
_entity.type
_entity.pdbx_description
1 polymer ?
#
loop_
_entity_poly.entity_id
_entity_poly.type
_entity_poly.pdbx_seq_one_letter_code
_entity_poly.pdbx_strand_id
1 'polypeptide(L)'
;MTRNIPATASVAHAAEGAKLHAPAAARNAAALVDLLETHAPDTGTALEIASGTGQHICAFAAALPLINWQPSEIDPARRASIDAHVSGAGLDNIAKAQMLDATAAGWGVVHQGKDLIVLVNLLHLISTPEARTVIREAASALASGGMLLCYGPFKRDGQLTSDGDMRFDAQLRTADPAIGYKDTLDITRWLGDAGLTLIEIARMPANNLGFVARKTGP
;
A
#
# COMPACT_ATOMS: atom_id res chain seq x y z
N MET A 1 18.05 1.01 -6.59
CA MET A 1 18.86 -0.17 -6.16
C MET A 1 17.91 -1.27 -5.72
N THR A 2 18.09 -2.50 -6.21
CA THR A 2 17.32 -3.66 -5.70
C THR A 2 17.73 -3.92 -4.26
N ARG A 3 16.80 -3.73 -3.33
CA ARG A 3 17.04 -3.97 -1.90
C ARG A 3 17.02 -5.46 -1.61
N ASN A 4 17.92 -5.91 -0.75
CA ASN A 4 17.92 -7.31 -0.27
C ASN A 4 16.83 -7.46 0.79
N ILE A 5 15.68 -8.02 0.42
CA ILE A 5 14.58 -8.33 1.35
C ILE A 5 14.55 -9.86 1.57
N PRO A 6 14.19 -10.35 2.77
CA PRO A 6 14.05 -11.78 3.00
C PRO A 6 13.04 -12.40 2.02
N ALA A 7 13.31 -13.62 1.56
CA ALA A 7 12.38 -14.34 0.69
C ALA A 7 10.97 -14.51 1.31
N THR A 8 10.88 -14.45 2.64
CA THR A 8 9.61 -14.52 3.40
C THR A 8 8.82 -13.22 3.42
N ALA A 9 9.45 -12.08 3.07
CA ALA A 9 8.85 -10.75 3.25
C ALA A 9 7.91 -10.34 2.11
N SER A 10 8.08 -10.91 0.93
CA SER A 10 7.27 -10.59 -0.26
C SER A 10 7.02 -11.84 -1.09
N VAL A 11 6.45 -12.86 -0.42
CA VAL A 11 6.19 -14.18 -1.03
C VAL A 11 5.17 -14.06 -2.15
N ALA A 12 5.57 -14.49 -3.35
CA ALA A 12 4.69 -14.66 -4.49
C ALA A 12 5.07 -15.95 -5.22
N HIS A 13 4.07 -16.72 -5.61
CA HIS A 13 4.24 -17.97 -6.36
C HIS A 13 3.72 -17.80 -7.77
N ALA A 14 4.35 -18.45 -8.74
CA ALA A 14 3.81 -18.53 -10.09
C ALA A 14 2.42 -19.19 -10.07
N ALA A 15 1.52 -18.64 -10.86
CA ALA A 15 0.19 -19.16 -11.09
C ALA A 15 -0.03 -19.34 -12.60
N GLU A 16 -1.25 -19.24 -13.09
CA GLU A 16 -1.56 -19.40 -14.52
C GLU A 16 -0.98 -18.25 -15.37
N GLY A 17 -0.21 -18.57 -16.40
CA GLY A 17 0.38 -17.59 -17.30
C GLY A 17 1.37 -16.66 -16.58
N ALA A 18 1.19 -15.35 -16.73
CA ALA A 18 2.00 -14.34 -16.05
C ALA A 18 1.52 -14.00 -14.64
N LYS A 19 0.39 -14.56 -14.18
CA LYS A 19 -0.15 -14.30 -12.84
C LYS A 19 0.78 -14.81 -11.75
N LEU A 20 0.97 -13.98 -10.73
CA LEU A 20 1.60 -14.35 -9.46
C LEU A 20 0.52 -14.41 -8.37
N HIS A 21 0.68 -15.28 -7.41
CA HIS A 21 -0.19 -15.42 -6.24
C HIS A 21 0.58 -15.14 -4.96
N ALA A 22 0.13 -14.16 -4.18
CA ALA A 22 0.63 -13.84 -2.86
C ALA A 22 -0.38 -14.31 -1.78
N PRO A 23 -0.03 -15.32 -0.95
CA PRO A 23 -0.95 -15.82 0.07
C PRO A 23 -1.38 -14.76 1.09
N ALA A 24 -0.51 -13.78 1.37
CA ALA A 24 -0.84 -12.67 2.26
C ALA A 24 -1.95 -11.78 1.67
N ALA A 25 -1.89 -11.48 0.36
CA ALA A 25 -2.91 -10.71 -0.32
C ALA A 25 -4.28 -11.40 -0.29
N ALA A 26 -4.32 -12.72 -0.54
CA ALA A 26 -5.55 -13.48 -0.47
C ALA A 26 -6.19 -13.46 0.94
N ARG A 27 -5.37 -13.47 2.01
CA ARG A 27 -5.88 -13.50 3.39
C ARG A 27 -6.45 -12.16 3.88
N ASN A 28 -5.92 -11.04 3.40
CA ASN A 28 -6.29 -9.72 3.93
C ASN A 28 -7.19 -8.91 2.99
N ALA A 29 -7.46 -9.38 1.76
CA ALA A 29 -8.23 -8.65 0.77
C ALA A 29 -9.63 -8.27 1.28
N ALA A 30 -10.37 -9.20 1.87
CA ALA A 30 -11.74 -8.92 2.36
C ALA A 30 -11.74 -7.81 3.43
N ALA A 31 -10.88 -7.90 4.44
CA ALA A 31 -10.80 -6.89 5.48
C ALA A 31 -10.34 -5.50 4.95
N LEU A 32 -9.50 -5.49 3.91
CA LEU A 32 -9.12 -4.25 3.24
C LEU A 32 -10.27 -3.66 2.43
N VAL A 33 -11.08 -4.50 1.79
CA VAL A 33 -12.30 -4.08 1.09
C VAL A 33 -13.28 -3.44 2.10
N ASP A 34 -13.56 -4.11 3.22
CA ASP A 34 -14.45 -3.56 4.27
C ASP A 34 -13.99 -2.18 4.76
N LEU A 35 -12.66 -2.00 4.95
CA LEU A 35 -12.10 -0.73 5.35
C LEU A 35 -12.22 0.33 4.25
N LEU A 36 -12.01 -0.05 2.99
CA LEU A 36 -12.18 0.85 1.85
C LEU A 36 -13.66 1.26 1.66
N GLU A 37 -14.61 0.33 1.73
CA GLU A 37 -16.04 0.64 1.64
C GLU A 37 -16.51 1.63 2.71
N THR A 38 -15.85 1.63 3.88
CA THR A 38 -16.16 2.55 4.98
C THR A 38 -15.63 3.98 4.72
N HIS A 39 -14.48 4.11 4.05
CA HIS A 39 -13.75 5.39 4.02
C HIS A 39 -13.47 5.95 2.62
N ALA A 40 -13.52 5.12 1.58
CA ALA A 40 -13.28 5.59 0.22
C ALA A 40 -14.38 6.56 -0.25
N PRO A 41 -14.08 7.46 -1.18
CA PRO A 41 -15.13 8.25 -1.83
C PRO A 41 -16.03 7.35 -2.68
N ASP A 42 -17.28 7.78 -2.89
CA ASP A 42 -18.23 7.03 -3.73
C ASP A 42 -17.78 6.92 -5.19
N THR A 43 -17.09 7.93 -5.69
CA THR A 43 -16.59 8.00 -7.07
C THR A 43 -15.23 8.69 -7.11
N GLY A 44 -14.50 8.54 -8.20
CA GLY A 44 -13.25 9.29 -8.42
C GLY A 44 -12.12 8.45 -8.99
N THR A 45 -10.90 8.87 -8.73
CA THR A 45 -9.68 8.23 -9.21
C THR A 45 -8.82 7.75 -8.05
N ALA A 46 -8.34 6.52 -8.14
CA ALA A 46 -7.46 5.94 -7.12
C ALA A 46 -6.10 5.51 -7.70
N LEU A 47 -5.06 5.65 -6.89
CA LEU A 47 -3.72 5.09 -7.15
C LEU A 47 -3.41 4.03 -6.10
N GLU A 48 -3.14 2.80 -6.53
CA GLU A 48 -2.54 1.78 -5.67
C GLU A 48 -1.03 1.80 -5.85
N ILE A 49 -0.30 2.04 -4.76
CA ILE A 49 1.16 2.10 -4.72
C ILE A 49 1.70 0.71 -4.40
N ALA A 50 2.68 0.23 -5.18
CA ALA A 50 3.30 -1.07 -5.02
C ALA A 50 2.26 -2.20 -4.99
N SER A 51 1.45 -2.30 -6.05
CA SER A 51 0.32 -3.23 -6.20
C SER A 51 0.70 -4.72 -6.14
N GLY A 52 1.98 -5.02 -6.12
CA GLY A 52 2.51 -6.37 -5.93
C GLY A 52 2.06 -7.34 -7.01
N THR A 53 1.29 -8.37 -6.62
CA THR A 53 0.83 -9.40 -7.57
C THR A 53 -0.43 -9.03 -8.36
N GLY A 54 -1.18 -7.99 -7.95
CA GLY A 54 -2.42 -7.55 -8.60
C GLY A 54 -3.71 -8.13 -8.01
N GLN A 55 -3.63 -8.94 -6.95
CA GLN A 55 -4.82 -9.52 -6.32
C GLN A 55 -5.67 -8.47 -5.60
N HIS A 56 -5.04 -7.51 -4.90
CA HIS A 56 -5.74 -6.45 -4.19
C HIS A 56 -6.48 -5.52 -5.14
N ILE A 57 -5.82 -5.03 -6.19
CA ILE A 57 -6.43 -4.07 -7.12
C ILE A 57 -7.71 -4.62 -7.74
N CYS A 58 -7.75 -5.93 -8.10
CA CYS A 58 -8.95 -6.57 -8.62
C CYS A 58 -10.06 -6.63 -7.57
N ALA A 59 -9.73 -6.95 -6.31
CA ALA A 59 -10.70 -6.97 -5.22
C ALA A 59 -11.27 -5.57 -4.92
N PHE A 60 -10.42 -4.56 -4.88
CA PHE A 60 -10.81 -3.16 -4.63
C PHE A 60 -11.70 -2.63 -5.74
N ALA A 61 -11.33 -2.85 -7.00
CA ALA A 61 -12.09 -2.36 -8.14
C ALA A 61 -13.44 -3.06 -8.31
N ALA A 62 -13.54 -4.32 -7.93
CA ALA A 62 -14.81 -5.04 -7.92
C ALA A 62 -15.77 -4.51 -6.83
N ALA A 63 -15.24 -4.17 -5.64
CA ALA A 63 -16.01 -3.63 -4.54
C ALA A 63 -16.40 -2.15 -4.76
N LEU A 64 -15.55 -1.37 -5.42
CA LEU A 64 -15.72 0.07 -5.65
C LEU A 64 -15.78 0.38 -7.16
N PRO A 65 -16.87 -0.01 -7.85
CA PRO A 65 -16.93 0.02 -9.32
C PRO A 65 -16.98 1.43 -9.92
N LEU A 66 -17.29 2.46 -9.13
CA LEU A 66 -17.33 3.86 -9.56
C LEU A 66 -15.99 4.60 -9.36
N ILE A 67 -14.99 3.93 -8.83
CA ILE A 67 -13.62 4.44 -8.73
C ILE A 67 -12.79 3.89 -9.90
N ASN A 68 -12.08 4.80 -10.59
CA ASN A 68 -11.14 4.44 -11.64
C ASN A 68 -9.75 4.19 -11.01
N TRP A 69 -9.28 2.96 -11.10
CA TRP A 69 -8.07 2.51 -10.44
C TRP A 69 -6.85 2.54 -11.34
N GLN A 70 -5.74 3.09 -10.82
CA GLN A 70 -4.41 3.02 -11.42
C GLN A 70 -3.50 2.19 -10.54
N PRO A 71 -3.20 0.93 -10.88
CA PRO A 71 -2.16 0.17 -10.21
C PRO A 71 -0.76 0.65 -10.59
N SER A 72 0.19 0.57 -9.66
CA SER A 72 1.58 0.92 -9.90
C SER A 72 2.56 -0.04 -9.22
N GLU A 73 3.68 -0.33 -9.90
CA GLU A 73 4.67 -1.27 -9.40
C GLU A 73 6.02 -1.02 -10.08
N ILE A 74 7.12 -1.12 -9.33
CA ILE A 74 8.47 -0.94 -9.87
C ILE A 74 8.96 -2.18 -10.62
N ASP A 75 8.60 -3.37 -10.15
CA ASP A 75 9.03 -4.65 -10.73
C ASP A 75 8.25 -4.97 -12.02
N PRO A 76 8.92 -5.17 -13.17
CA PRO A 76 8.25 -5.45 -14.44
C PRO A 76 7.52 -6.80 -14.44
N ALA A 77 7.99 -7.83 -13.74
CA ALA A 77 7.31 -9.12 -13.66
C ALA A 77 6.01 -9.00 -12.85
N ARG A 78 6.02 -8.20 -11.79
CA ARG A 78 4.80 -7.90 -11.03
C ARG A 78 3.82 -7.06 -11.83
N ARG A 79 4.27 -6.07 -12.62
CA ARG A 79 3.38 -5.35 -13.55
C ARG A 79 2.72 -6.29 -14.54
N ALA A 80 3.47 -7.23 -15.12
CA ALA A 80 2.88 -8.24 -16.00
C ALA A 80 1.85 -9.12 -15.28
N SER A 81 2.09 -9.45 -14.00
CA SER A 81 1.12 -10.18 -13.16
C SER A 81 -0.13 -9.35 -12.89
N ILE A 82 0.00 -8.07 -12.55
CA ILE A 82 -1.13 -7.16 -12.35
C ILE A 82 -1.99 -7.13 -13.62
N ASP A 83 -1.38 -6.88 -14.77
CA ASP A 83 -2.10 -6.81 -16.05
C ASP A 83 -2.80 -8.13 -16.40
N ALA A 84 -2.19 -9.28 -16.07
CA ALA A 84 -2.79 -10.59 -16.28
C ALA A 84 -4.00 -10.83 -15.33
N HIS A 85 -3.93 -10.39 -14.07
CA HIS A 85 -5.06 -10.44 -13.15
C HIS A 85 -6.20 -9.54 -13.61
N VAL A 86 -5.89 -8.29 -14.00
CA VAL A 86 -6.86 -7.31 -14.50
C VAL A 86 -7.59 -7.84 -15.74
N SER A 87 -6.83 -8.35 -16.72
CA SER A 87 -7.41 -8.95 -17.94
C SER A 87 -8.34 -10.12 -17.62
N GLY A 88 -7.99 -10.94 -16.63
CA GLY A 88 -8.82 -12.09 -16.22
C GLY A 88 -10.02 -11.72 -15.34
N ALA A 89 -10.05 -10.54 -14.75
CA ALA A 89 -11.13 -10.09 -13.88
C ALA A 89 -12.34 -9.53 -14.64
N GLY A 90 -12.15 -9.07 -15.89
CA GLY A 90 -13.23 -8.50 -16.71
C GLY A 90 -13.79 -7.19 -16.13
N LEU A 91 -12.94 -6.39 -15.47
CA LEU A 91 -13.31 -5.11 -14.87
C LEU A 91 -12.80 -3.95 -15.74
N ASP A 92 -13.68 -3.00 -16.04
CA ASP A 92 -13.38 -1.88 -16.93
C ASP A 92 -12.82 -0.65 -16.20
N ASN A 93 -12.84 -0.67 -14.86
CA ASN A 93 -12.42 0.44 -14.01
C ASN A 93 -10.97 0.34 -13.52
N ILE A 94 -10.13 -0.51 -14.13
CA ILE A 94 -8.71 -0.67 -13.80
C ILE A 94 -7.85 -0.38 -15.04
N ALA A 95 -6.98 0.60 -14.93
CA ALA A 95 -6.00 0.89 -15.97
C ALA A 95 -4.83 -0.13 -15.96
N LYS A 96 -4.03 -0.17 -17.03
CA LYS A 96 -2.77 -0.94 -17.04
C LYS A 96 -1.83 -0.50 -15.94
N ALA A 97 -1.09 -1.47 -15.40
CA ALA A 97 -0.08 -1.20 -14.38
C ALA A 97 1.03 -0.28 -14.92
N GLN A 98 1.29 0.81 -14.21
CA GLN A 98 2.37 1.74 -14.55
C GLN A 98 3.61 1.50 -13.70
N MET A 99 4.77 1.86 -14.26
CA MET A 99 6.03 1.85 -13.52
C MET A 99 6.07 3.03 -12.55
N LEU A 100 6.26 2.74 -11.26
CA LEU A 100 6.44 3.75 -10.23
C LEU A 100 7.42 3.25 -9.18
N ASP A 101 8.52 3.99 -8.98
CA ASP A 101 9.35 3.86 -7.79
C ASP A 101 8.75 4.76 -6.70
N ALA A 102 7.99 4.17 -5.78
CA ALA A 102 7.33 4.89 -4.70
C ALA A 102 8.32 5.57 -3.74
N THR A 103 9.58 5.10 -3.69
CA THR A 103 10.62 5.64 -2.80
C THR A 103 11.34 6.87 -3.40
N ALA A 104 11.17 7.12 -4.70
CA ALA A 104 11.71 8.30 -5.36
C ALA A 104 10.88 9.56 -5.02
N ALA A 105 11.53 10.73 -5.05
CA ALA A 105 10.82 11.98 -4.91
C ALA A 105 10.25 12.47 -6.24
N GLY A 106 9.17 13.26 -6.17
CA GLY A 106 8.60 14.00 -7.31
C GLY A 106 7.45 13.31 -8.03
N TRP A 107 7.13 12.05 -7.71
CA TRP A 107 6.00 11.38 -8.36
C TRP A 107 4.64 11.93 -7.91
N GLY A 108 4.57 12.49 -6.71
CA GLY A 108 3.33 13.09 -6.20
C GLY A 108 2.81 14.21 -7.09
N VAL A 109 3.70 15.02 -7.66
CA VAL A 109 3.33 16.10 -8.60
C VAL A 109 2.88 15.54 -9.95
N VAL A 110 3.46 14.43 -10.40
CA VAL A 110 3.09 13.78 -11.67
C VAL A 110 1.72 13.12 -11.59
N HIS A 111 1.34 12.63 -10.41
CA HIS A 111 0.09 11.89 -10.18
C HIS A 111 -0.95 12.68 -9.38
N GLN A 112 -0.94 14.01 -9.48
CA GLN A 112 -1.88 14.88 -8.76
C GLN A 112 -3.36 14.59 -9.04
N GLY A 113 -4.23 14.99 -8.09
CA GLY A 113 -5.67 14.94 -8.22
C GLY A 113 -6.29 13.58 -7.90
N LYS A 114 -5.60 12.73 -7.12
CA LYS A 114 -6.16 11.45 -6.69
C LYS A 114 -7.13 11.65 -5.52
N ASP A 115 -8.30 11.05 -5.63
CA ASP A 115 -9.32 11.04 -4.58
C ASP A 115 -9.01 9.98 -3.52
N LEU A 116 -8.29 8.93 -3.90
CA LEU A 116 -7.87 7.84 -3.02
C LEU A 116 -6.46 7.36 -3.38
N ILE A 117 -5.63 7.14 -2.38
CA ILE A 117 -4.35 6.44 -2.52
C ILE A 117 -4.31 5.30 -1.53
N VAL A 118 -3.92 4.12 -2.01
CA VAL A 118 -3.82 2.90 -1.18
C VAL A 118 -2.42 2.34 -1.28
N LEU A 119 -1.84 1.96 -0.14
CA LEU A 119 -0.61 1.18 -0.10
C LEU A 119 -0.73 0.05 0.93
N VAL A 120 -0.36 -1.15 0.51
CA VAL A 120 -0.49 -2.37 1.30
C VAL A 120 0.87 -3.04 1.46
N ASN A 121 1.29 -3.27 2.69
CA ASN A 121 2.50 -4.04 3.01
C ASN A 121 3.80 -3.51 2.38
N LEU A 122 3.95 -2.18 2.25
CA LEU A 122 5.16 -1.57 1.70
C LEU A 122 6.10 -1.02 2.80
N LEU A 123 5.55 -0.30 3.79
CA LEU A 123 6.36 0.56 4.66
C LEU A 123 7.42 -0.18 5.48
N HIS A 124 7.18 -1.45 5.84
CA HIS A 124 8.16 -2.27 6.57
C HIS A 124 9.28 -2.83 5.68
N LEU A 125 9.13 -2.77 4.36
CA LEU A 125 10.10 -3.26 3.36
C LEU A 125 11.07 -2.17 2.87
N ILE A 126 10.87 -0.93 3.29
CA ILE A 126 11.67 0.23 2.91
C ILE A 126 12.26 0.91 4.14
N SER A 127 13.28 1.74 3.94
CA SER A 127 13.91 2.49 5.04
C SER A 127 12.99 3.59 5.58
N THR A 128 13.32 4.12 6.76
CA THR A 128 12.57 5.23 7.37
C THR A 128 12.53 6.50 6.49
N PRO A 129 13.65 6.95 5.88
CA PRO A 129 13.61 8.09 4.95
C PRO A 129 12.72 7.83 3.74
N GLU A 130 12.76 6.62 3.16
CA GLU A 130 11.91 6.24 2.03
C GLU A 130 10.43 6.20 2.43
N ALA A 131 10.09 5.66 3.60
CA ALA A 131 8.71 5.65 4.11
C ALA A 131 8.14 7.07 4.27
N ARG A 132 8.96 8.01 4.78
CA ARG A 132 8.58 9.43 4.84
C ARG A 132 8.39 10.03 3.45
N THR A 133 9.24 9.67 2.49
CA THR A 133 9.08 10.11 1.10
C THR A 133 7.77 9.59 0.51
N VAL A 134 7.45 8.30 0.67
CA VAL A 134 6.17 7.71 0.20
C VAL A 134 4.98 8.48 0.76
N ILE A 135 4.94 8.76 2.07
CA ILE A 135 3.82 9.49 2.70
C ILE A 135 3.72 10.92 2.16
N ARG A 136 4.83 11.63 2.04
CA ARG A 136 4.86 13.01 1.52
C ARG A 136 4.39 13.07 0.05
N GLU A 137 4.90 12.17 -0.79
CA GLU A 137 4.53 12.13 -2.20
C GLU A 137 3.06 11.71 -2.38
N ALA A 138 2.55 10.76 -1.56
CA ALA A 138 1.13 10.40 -1.54
C ALA A 138 0.26 11.62 -1.16
N ALA A 139 0.65 12.36 -0.13
CA ALA A 139 -0.06 13.58 0.24
C ALA A 139 -0.02 14.65 -0.87
N SER A 140 1.08 14.77 -1.61
CA SER A 140 1.19 15.67 -2.77
C SER A 140 0.25 15.24 -3.91
N ALA A 141 0.14 13.93 -4.15
CA ALA A 141 -0.70 13.38 -5.23
C ALA A 141 -2.20 13.46 -4.93
N LEU A 142 -2.61 13.47 -3.65
CA LEU A 142 -4.01 13.57 -3.28
C LEU A 142 -4.62 14.91 -3.68
N ALA A 143 -5.88 14.87 -4.12
CA ALA A 143 -6.76 16.02 -4.21
C ALA A 143 -7.10 16.57 -2.82
N SER A 144 -7.60 17.79 -2.73
CA SER A 144 -8.18 18.32 -1.48
C SER A 144 -9.35 17.42 -1.05
N GLY A 145 -9.36 17.02 0.22
CA GLY A 145 -10.34 16.06 0.75
C GLY A 145 -10.06 14.59 0.42
N GLY A 146 -9.07 14.30 -0.42
CA GLY A 146 -8.69 12.93 -0.81
C GLY A 146 -8.15 12.10 0.36
N MET A 147 -8.26 10.79 0.24
CA MET A 147 -7.97 9.82 1.31
C MET A 147 -6.69 9.03 1.03
N LEU A 148 -5.88 8.83 2.06
CA LEU A 148 -4.76 7.89 2.08
C LEU A 148 -5.08 6.71 2.99
N LEU A 149 -4.94 5.49 2.48
CA LEU A 149 -5.01 4.26 3.27
C LEU A 149 -3.64 3.57 3.25
N CYS A 150 -3.03 3.41 4.43
CA CYS A 150 -1.78 2.68 4.60
C CYS A 150 -2.00 1.44 5.46
N TYR A 151 -1.78 0.24 4.92
CA TYR A 151 -1.95 -1.02 5.65
C TYR A 151 -0.61 -1.77 5.79
N GLY A 152 -0.42 -2.39 6.95
CA GLY A 152 0.71 -3.26 7.20
C GLY A 152 0.94 -3.54 8.67
N PRO A 153 2.06 -4.20 9.01
CA PRO A 153 2.48 -4.40 10.38
C PRO A 153 3.22 -3.15 10.90
N PHE A 154 2.97 -2.82 12.17
CA PHE A 154 3.56 -1.66 12.84
C PHE A 154 3.93 -1.99 14.28
N LYS A 155 4.92 -1.28 14.83
CA LYS A 155 5.14 -1.17 16.26
C LYS A 155 4.04 -0.30 16.88
N ARG A 156 3.72 -0.56 18.15
CA ARG A 156 2.79 0.24 18.95
C ARG A 156 3.54 0.76 20.15
N ASP A 157 3.68 2.06 20.27
CA ASP A 157 4.44 2.72 21.35
C ASP A 157 5.86 2.13 21.50
N GLY A 158 6.56 1.97 20.38
CA GLY A 158 7.91 1.41 20.33
C GLY A 158 7.99 -0.12 20.45
N GLN A 159 6.87 -0.81 20.70
CA GLN A 159 6.85 -2.24 20.98
C GLN A 159 6.35 -3.06 19.78
N LEU A 160 6.96 -4.23 19.58
CA LEU A 160 6.43 -5.31 18.75
C LEU A 160 5.46 -6.13 19.64
N THR A 161 4.23 -6.30 19.18
CA THR A 161 3.13 -6.74 20.05
C THR A 161 2.81 -8.23 19.96
N SER A 162 3.55 -8.98 19.17
CA SER A 162 3.45 -10.45 19.09
C SER A 162 4.80 -11.11 18.80
N ASP A 163 4.93 -12.40 19.15
CA ASP A 163 6.11 -13.20 18.80
C ASP A 163 6.32 -13.29 17.27
N GLY A 164 5.22 -13.27 16.50
CA GLY A 164 5.26 -13.25 15.05
C GLY A 164 5.90 -11.96 14.53
N ASP A 165 5.50 -10.82 15.07
CA ASP A 165 6.09 -9.52 14.73
C ASP A 165 7.57 -9.44 15.11
N MET A 166 7.95 -9.94 16.30
CA MET A 166 9.34 -9.95 16.72
C MET A 166 10.22 -10.77 15.78
N ARG A 167 9.76 -11.96 15.38
CA ARG A 167 10.49 -12.82 14.43
C ARG A 167 10.60 -12.18 13.06
N PHE A 168 9.51 -11.60 12.56
CA PHE A 168 9.49 -11.02 11.22
C PHE A 168 10.30 -9.72 11.15
N ASP A 169 10.17 -8.81 12.12
CA ASP A 169 10.99 -7.59 12.17
C ASP A 169 12.50 -7.93 12.29
N ALA A 170 12.86 -8.96 13.08
CA ALA A 170 14.23 -9.43 13.17
C ALA A 170 14.76 -9.98 11.84
N GLN A 171 13.96 -10.75 11.09
CA GLN A 171 14.33 -11.25 9.75
C GLN A 171 14.56 -10.09 8.76
N LEU A 172 13.68 -9.09 8.76
CA LEU A 172 13.82 -7.89 7.95
C LEU A 172 15.13 -7.17 8.24
N ARG A 173 15.41 -6.89 9.51
CA ARG A 173 16.63 -6.17 9.95
C ARG A 173 17.92 -6.97 9.75
N THR A 174 17.85 -8.29 9.77
CA THR A 174 18.99 -9.15 9.45
C THR A 174 19.35 -9.05 7.96
N ALA A 175 18.35 -8.95 7.09
CA ALA A 175 18.59 -8.82 5.66
C ALA A 175 19.06 -7.40 5.26
N ASP A 176 18.46 -6.37 5.86
CA ASP A 176 18.85 -4.97 5.72
C ASP A 176 18.51 -4.19 7.00
N PRO A 177 19.50 -3.71 7.77
CA PRO A 177 19.26 -2.97 9.02
C PRO A 177 18.42 -1.69 8.85
N ALA A 178 18.32 -1.14 7.65
CA ALA A 178 17.55 0.06 7.35
C ALA A 178 16.04 -0.17 7.27
N ILE A 179 15.60 -1.43 7.07
CA ILE A 179 14.17 -1.78 6.98
C ILE A 179 13.63 -2.32 8.30
N GLY A 180 12.33 -2.59 8.35
CA GLY A 180 11.63 -3.11 9.53
C GLY A 180 10.38 -2.30 9.86
N TYR A 181 9.69 -2.73 10.90
CA TYR A 181 8.42 -2.11 11.32
C TYR A 181 8.61 -0.64 11.70
N LYS A 182 7.74 0.20 11.16
CA LYS A 182 7.62 1.60 11.58
C LYS A 182 6.73 1.68 12.82
N ASP A 183 6.92 2.71 13.63
CA ASP A 183 6.09 2.94 14.81
C ASP A 183 4.82 3.71 14.46
N THR A 184 3.72 3.40 15.14
CA THR A 184 2.43 4.11 14.95
C THR A 184 2.56 5.60 15.23
N LEU A 185 3.34 6.01 16.23
CA LEU A 185 3.58 7.41 16.55
C LEU A 185 4.35 8.12 15.42
N ASP A 186 5.33 7.45 14.83
CA ASP A 186 6.09 8.00 13.71
C ASP A 186 5.18 8.18 12.48
N ILE A 187 4.38 7.16 12.14
CA ILE A 187 3.43 7.26 11.01
C ILE A 187 2.46 8.42 11.23
N THR A 188 1.86 8.51 12.41
CA THR A 188 0.92 9.59 12.76
C THR A 188 1.56 10.97 12.60
N ARG A 189 2.81 11.13 13.08
CA ARG A 189 3.55 12.37 12.92
C ARG A 189 3.84 12.69 11.44
N TRP A 190 4.30 11.71 10.64
CA TRP A 190 4.61 11.94 9.23
C TRP A 190 3.38 12.25 8.39
N LEU A 191 2.22 11.67 8.72
CA LEU A 191 0.95 12.05 8.11
C LEU A 191 0.64 13.53 8.39
N GLY A 192 0.73 13.96 9.65
CA GLY A 192 0.53 15.36 10.05
C GLY A 192 1.52 16.33 9.38
N ASP A 193 2.82 15.98 9.37
CA ASP A 193 3.87 16.76 8.71
C ASP A 193 3.61 16.93 7.20
N ALA A 194 2.93 15.96 6.57
CA ALA A 194 2.55 15.98 5.17
C ALA A 194 1.19 16.68 4.90
N GLY A 195 0.53 17.25 5.89
CA GLY A 195 -0.78 17.92 5.76
C GLY A 195 -1.97 16.97 5.66
N LEU A 196 -1.83 15.76 6.22
CA LEU A 196 -2.90 14.78 6.30
C LEU A 196 -3.43 14.70 7.74
N THR A 197 -4.75 14.75 7.90
CA THR A 197 -5.40 14.51 9.18
C THR A 197 -5.71 13.03 9.33
N LEU A 198 -5.19 12.39 10.39
CA LEU A 198 -5.50 11.02 10.74
C LEU A 198 -6.98 10.92 11.12
N ILE A 199 -7.72 10.02 10.47
CA ILE A 199 -9.14 9.76 10.71
C ILE A 199 -9.29 8.54 11.61
N GLU A 200 -8.55 7.46 11.31
CA GLU A 200 -8.65 6.19 12.03
C GLU A 200 -7.35 5.41 11.98
N ILE A 201 -7.09 4.63 13.03
CA ILE A 201 -6.15 3.51 13.05
C ILE A 201 -6.97 2.25 13.29
N ALA A 202 -7.38 1.60 12.22
CA ALA A 202 -8.17 0.38 12.27
C ALA A 202 -7.31 -0.83 12.67
N ARG A 203 -7.83 -1.69 13.57
CA ARG A 203 -7.23 -2.98 13.86
C ARG A 203 -7.60 -3.97 12.77
N MET A 204 -6.59 -4.60 12.19
CA MET A 204 -6.72 -5.47 11.04
C MET A 204 -6.27 -6.90 11.36
N PRO A 205 -6.66 -7.91 10.57
CA PRO A 205 -6.22 -9.29 10.75
C PRO A 205 -4.70 -9.44 10.82
N ALA A 206 -4.25 -10.52 11.46
CA ALA A 206 -2.84 -10.87 11.64
C ALA A 206 -2.01 -9.75 12.30
N ASN A 207 -2.59 -9.08 13.29
CA ASN A 207 -1.98 -8.00 14.06
C ASN A 207 -1.53 -6.78 13.24
N ASN A 208 -2.04 -6.61 12.02
CA ASN A 208 -1.80 -5.43 11.20
C ASN A 208 -2.65 -4.24 11.64
N LEU A 209 -2.33 -3.08 11.10
CA LEU A 209 -3.11 -1.85 11.23
C LEU A 209 -3.38 -1.24 9.87
N GLY A 210 -4.54 -0.58 9.74
CA GLY A 210 -4.89 0.31 8.64
C GLY A 210 -4.93 1.76 9.12
N PHE A 211 -4.05 2.61 8.59
CA PHE A 211 -4.12 4.05 8.81
C PHE A 211 -4.96 4.66 7.72
N VAL A 212 -6.01 5.36 8.11
CA VAL A 212 -6.86 6.15 7.22
C VAL A 212 -6.63 7.62 7.54
N ALA A 213 -6.20 8.38 6.54
CA ALA A 213 -5.92 9.80 6.70
C ALA A 213 -6.52 10.60 5.52
N ARG A 214 -6.92 11.83 5.78
CA ARG A 214 -7.53 12.73 4.79
C ARG A 214 -6.65 13.93 4.55
N LYS A 215 -6.50 14.35 3.30
CA LYS A 215 -5.87 15.62 2.96
C LYS A 215 -6.81 16.76 3.33
N THR A 216 -6.38 17.60 4.26
CA THR A 216 -7.09 18.84 4.56
C THR A 216 -6.99 19.79 3.36
N GLY A 217 -8.08 20.45 3.04
CA GLY A 217 -8.06 21.52 2.02
C GLY A 217 -7.15 22.67 2.43
N PRO A 218 -6.75 23.52 1.47
CA PRO A 218 -6.06 24.76 1.79
C PRO A 218 -6.92 25.69 2.65
#